data_1523e7b8d03f174dc811876917b17369
#
_entry.id   1523e7b8d03f174dc811876917b17369
#
_cell.length_a   1.000
_cell.length_b   1.000
_cell.length_c   1.000
_cell.angle_alpha   90.00
_cell.angle_beta   90.00
_cell.angle_gamma   90.00
#
_symmetry.space_group_name_H-M   'P 1'
#
loop_
_entity.id
_entity.type
_entity.pdbx_description
1 polymer ?
#
loop_
_entity_poly.entity_id
_entity_poly.type
_entity_poly.pdbx_seq_one_letter_code
_entity_poly.pdbx_strand_id
1 'polypeptide(L)'
;IQVAFNNMNRSIQATINCPDLLNYGGATAKADLTEEVAAEYFDKNVKPLFEANPLKETMIQKYLAVFGASGEAVEAYNDYRRLKAAGEDFITLKNKGKFPLRFIYGSGDATANNNIKEAVGDGQYVYSEPVWWAGGSR
;
A
#
# COMPACT_ATOMS: atom_id res chain seq x y z
N ILE A 1 -5.81 -11.86 9.31
CA ILE A 1 -4.34 -11.96 9.40
C ILE A 1 -3.89 -13.28 8.80
N GLN A 2 -4.38 -14.43 9.23
CA GLN A 2 -4.01 -15.74 8.69
C GLN A 2 -4.22 -15.83 7.17
N VAL A 3 -5.32 -15.30 6.65
CA VAL A 3 -5.61 -15.27 5.20
C VAL A 3 -4.59 -14.41 4.46
N ALA A 4 -4.26 -13.23 4.96
CA ALA A 4 -3.25 -12.35 4.35
C ALA A 4 -1.86 -13.03 4.35
N PHE A 5 -1.50 -13.67 5.44
CA PHE A 5 -0.24 -14.42 5.55
C PHE A 5 -0.19 -15.60 4.57
N ASN A 6 -1.26 -16.36 4.46
CA ASN A 6 -1.35 -17.48 3.51
C ASN A 6 -1.25 -17.00 2.06
N ASN A 7 -1.87 -15.87 1.72
CA ASN A 7 -1.78 -15.31 0.37
C ASN A 7 -0.37 -14.80 0.06
N MET A 8 0.29 -14.14 1.02
CA MET A 8 1.67 -13.71 0.90
C MET A 8 2.60 -14.92 0.72
N ASN A 9 2.42 -15.96 1.52
CA ASN A 9 3.20 -17.19 1.42
C ASN A 9 3.01 -17.87 0.05
N ARG A 10 1.78 -17.99 -0.47
CA ARG A 10 1.51 -18.50 -1.81
C ARG A 10 2.20 -17.69 -2.90
N SER A 11 2.18 -16.36 -2.80
CA SER A 11 2.85 -15.46 -3.74
C SER A 11 4.36 -15.67 -3.74
N ILE A 12 4.97 -15.76 -2.56
CA ILE A 12 6.41 -16.03 -2.40
C ILE A 12 6.76 -17.42 -2.96
N GLN A 13 5.98 -18.45 -2.65
CA GLN A 13 6.21 -19.80 -3.17
C GLN A 13 6.07 -19.87 -4.69
N ALA A 14 5.07 -19.18 -5.26
CA ALA A 14 4.93 -19.07 -6.71
C ALA A 14 6.13 -18.39 -7.37
N THR A 15 6.68 -17.36 -6.74
CA THR A 15 7.88 -16.65 -7.20
C THR A 15 9.12 -17.56 -7.12
N ILE A 16 9.30 -18.27 -6.02
CA ILE A 16 10.43 -19.20 -5.81
C ILE A 16 10.40 -20.35 -6.82
N ASN A 17 9.21 -20.84 -7.16
CA ASN A 17 9.02 -21.95 -8.09
C ASN A 17 8.98 -21.51 -9.56
N CYS A 18 9.19 -20.22 -9.87
CA CYS A 18 9.25 -19.72 -11.23
C CYS A 18 10.67 -19.93 -11.81
N PRO A 19 10.86 -20.82 -12.82
CA PRO A 19 12.19 -21.13 -13.36
C PRO A 19 12.92 -19.91 -13.92
N ASP A 20 12.18 -18.97 -14.49
CA ASP A 20 12.73 -17.76 -15.13
C ASP A 20 13.28 -16.76 -14.11
N LEU A 21 12.72 -16.72 -12.90
CA LEU A 21 13.20 -15.87 -11.81
C LEU A 21 14.43 -16.47 -11.11
N LEU A 22 14.52 -17.79 -11.04
CA LEU A 22 15.67 -18.49 -10.46
C LEU A 22 16.94 -18.30 -11.31
N ASN A 23 16.81 -18.05 -12.61
CA ASN A 23 17.93 -17.77 -13.52
C ASN A 23 18.40 -16.31 -13.49
N TYR A 24 17.62 -15.39 -12.90
CA TYR A 24 17.98 -14.00 -12.76
C TYR A 24 18.87 -13.79 -11.53
N GLY A 25 20.18 -13.87 -11.72
CA GLY A 25 21.16 -13.48 -10.72
C GLY A 25 21.73 -14.58 -9.82
N GLY A 26 21.52 -15.85 -10.10
CA GLY A 26 22.17 -16.96 -9.37
C GLY A 26 21.76 -17.11 -7.90
N ALA A 27 20.65 -16.51 -7.49
CA ALA A 27 20.15 -16.64 -6.13
C ALA A 27 19.33 -17.92 -5.98
N THR A 28 19.89 -18.88 -5.28
CA THR A 28 19.14 -20.03 -4.78
C THR A 28 18.30 -19.57 -3.59
N ALA A 29 17.11 -19.09 -3.84
CA ALA A 29 16.16 -18.75 -2.77
C ALA A 29 15.65 -20.07 -2.14
N LYS A 30 16.27 -20.51 -1.06
CA LYS A 30 15.70 -21.51 -0.16
C LYS A 30 14.82 -20.77 0.84
N ALA A 31 13.53 -20.70 0.58
CA ALA A 31 12.58 -20.32 1.60
C ALA A 31 11.75 -21.54 1.99
N ASP A 32 12.09 -22.15 3.09
CA ASP A 32 11.26 -23.17 3.74
C ASP A 32 10.12 -22.47 4.47
N LEU A 33 9.17 -21.89 3.70
CA LEU A 33 7.97 -21.25 4.22
C LEU A 33 6.84 -22.29 4.32
N THR A 34 6.94 -23.17 5.31
CA THR A 34 5.88 -24.13 5.62
C THR A 34 4.79 -23.49 6.46
N GLU A 35 3.63 -24.16 6.59
CA GLU A 35 2.55 -23.69 7.46
C GLU A 35 3.00 -23.61 8.92
N GLU A 36 3.84 -24.51 9.37
CA GLU A 36 4.37 -24.51 10.74
C GLU A 36 5.26 -23.30 10.99
N VAL A 37 6.17 -22.99 10.08
CA VAL A 37 7.02 -21.80 10.16
C VAL A 37 6.19 -20.51 10.14
N ALA A 38 5.13 -20.49 9.33
CA ALA A 38 4.21 -19.38 9.27
C ALA A 38 3.42 -19.20 10.58
N ALA A 39 2.95 -20.29 11.16
CA ALA A 39 2.21 -20.28 12.43
C ALA A 39 3.12 -19.85 13.58
N GLU A 40 4.33 -20.37 13.67
CA GLU A 40 5.31 -19.98 14.68
C GLU A 40 5.66 -18.49 14.58
N TYR A 41 5.90 -18.00 13.36
CA TYR A 41 6.14 -16.58 13.15
C TYR A 41 4.97 -15.72 13.59
N PHE A 42 3.74 -16.14 13.24
CA PHE A 42 2.53 -15.45 13.63
C PHE A 42 2.39 -15.37 15.16
N ASP A 43 2.48 -16.50 15.84
CA ASP A 43 2.29 -16.57 17.30
C ASP A 43 3.36 -15.76 18.03
N LYS A 44 4.60 -15.80 17.56
CA LYS A 44 5.72 -15.12 18.22
C LYS A 44 5.80 -13.64 17.92
N ASN A 45 5.55 -13.22 16.69
CA ASN A 45 5.86 -11.86 16.26
C ASN A 45 4.63 -11.01 15.94
N VAL A 46 3.54 -11.60 15.47
CA VAL A 46 2.35 -10.86 15.00
C VAL A 46 1.27 -10.79 16.08
N LYS A 47 0.98 -11.91 16.70
CA LYS A 47 -0.10 -12.02 17.70
C LYS A 47 0.04 -11.04 18.86
N PRO A 48 1.20 -10.88 19.52
CA PRO A 48 1.36 -9.90 20.58
C PRO A 48 1.13 -8.45 20.12
N LEU A 49 1.54 -8.12 18.90
CA LEU A 49 1.32 -6.80 18.30
C LEU A 49 -0.15 -6.58 17.96
N PHE A 50 -0.82 -7.63 17.50
CA PHE A 50 -2.26 -7.60 17.23
C PHE A 50 -3.07 -7.42 18.51
N GLU A 51 -2.74 -8.14 19.57
CA GLU A 51 -3.39 -8.00 20.87
C GLU A 51 -3.22 -6.60 21.46
N ALA A 52 -2.05 -5.97 21.23
CA ALA A 52 -1.77 -4.60 21.69
C ALA A 52 -2.53 -3.53 20.87
N ASN A 53 -2.63 -3.67 19.56
CA ASN A 53 -3.38 -2.76 18.68
C ASN A 53 -3.88 -3.50 17.43
N PRO A 54 -5.10 -4.08 17.48
CA PRO A 54 -5.65 -4.89 16.40
C PRO A 54 -5.76 -4.15 15.07
N LEU A 55 -6.19 -2.88 15.09
CA LEU A 55 -6.36 -2.10 13.87
C LEU A 55 -5.02 -1.84 13.19
N LYS A 56 -4.04 -1.38 13.96
CA LYS A 56 -2.68 -1.11 13.46
C LYS A 56 -2.07 -2.35 12.82
N GLU A 57 -2.08 -3.46 13.54
CA GLU A 57 -1.46 -4.67 13.05
C GLU A 57 -2.19 -5.25 11.83
N THR A 58 -3.52 -5.19 11.80
CA THR A 58 -4.30 -5.57 10.63
C THR A 58 -3.91 -4.74 9.39
N MET A 59 -3.74 -3.44 9.54
CA MET A 59 -3.34 -2.57 8.43
C MET A 59 -1.91 -2.84 7.96
N ILE A 60 -0.99 -3.12 8.88
CA ILE A 60 0.38 -3.52 8.54
C ILE A 60 0.37 -4.84 7.76
N GLN A 61 -0.35 -5.85 8.22
CA GLN A 61 -0.43 -7.14 7.56
C GLN A 61 -1.13 -7.05 6.20
N LYS A 62 -2.15 -6.19 6.07
CA LYS A 62 -2.79 -5.90 4.79
C LYS A 62 -1.79 -5.27 3.81
N TYR A 63 -1.03 -4.27 4.27
CA TYR A 63 0.00 -3.63 3.44
C TYR A 63 1.05 -4.62 2.95
N LEU A 64 1.54 -5.49 3.84
CA LEU A 64 2.51 -6.52 3.48
C LEU A 64 1.93 -7.54 2.48
N ALA A 65 0.65 -7.87 2.61
CA ALA A 65 -0.02 -8.82 1.71
C ALA A 65 -0.20 -8.27 0.28
N VAL A 66 -0.34 -6.96 0.12
CA VAL A 66 -0.49 -6.32 -1.21
C VAL A 66 0.83 -5.79 -1.76
N PHE A 67 1.89 -5.79 -0.95
CA PHE A 67 3.21 -5.32 -1.37
C PHE A 67 3.76 -6.18 -2.51
N GLY A 68 4.06 -5.53 -3.65
CA GLY A 68 4.51 -6.22 -4.85
C GLY A 68 3.39 -6.85 -5.71
N ALA A 69 2.13 -6.81 -5.27
CA ALA A 69 1.00 -7.23 -6.07
C ALA A 69 0.58 -6.10 -7.03
N SER A 70 0.58 -6.38 -8.33
CA SER A 70 0.51 -5.38 -9.39
C SER A 70 -0.82 -4.58 -9.47
N GLY A 71 -1.92 -5.07 -8.92
CA GLY A 71 -3.22 -4.39 -8.97
C GLY A 71 -3.63 -3.65 -7.70
N GLU A 72 -2.96 -3.92 -6.59
CA GLU A 72 -3.44 -3.57 -5.26
C GLU A 72 -2.68 -2.39 -4.61
N ALA A 73 -1.74 -1.77 -5.34
CA ALA A 73 -0.91 -0.69 -4.79
C ALA A 73 -1.73 0.53 -4.33
N VAL A 74 -2.88 0.78 -4.95
CA VAL A 74 -3.78 1.89 -4.60
C VAL A 74 -4.47 1.67 -3.25
N GLU A 75 -4.64 0.43 -2.81
CA GLU A 75 -5.29 0.10 -1.54
C GLU A 75 -4.53 0.64 -0.33
N ALA A 76 -3.21 0.60 -0.35
CA ALA A 76 -2.39 1.16 0.72
C ALA A 76 -2.57 2.68 0.85
N TYR A 77 -2.71 3.37 -0.29
CA TYR A 77 -3.01 4.81 -0.31
C TYR A 77 -4.41 5.12 0.24
N ASN A 78 -5.41 4.34 -0.16
CA ASN A 78 -6.78 4.49 0.30
C ASN A 78 -6.89 4.22 1.82
N ASP A 79 -6.23 3.18 2.31
CA ASP A 79 -6.20 2.86 3.73
C ASP A 79 -5.53 3.97 4.55
N TYR A 80 -4.41 4.51 4.09
CA TYR A 80 -3.77 5.65 4.75
C TYR A 80 -4.74 6.84 4.88
N ARG A 81 -5.41 7.21 3.80
CA ARG A 81 -6.37 8.31 3.81
C ARG A 81 -7.56 8.07 4.74
N ARG A 82 -8.09 6.85 4.70
CA ARG A 82 -9.21 6.45 5.56
C ARG A 82 -8.83 6.49 7.04
N LEU A 83 -7.65 6.00 7.40
CA LEU A 83 -7.15 6.02 8.77
C LEU A 83 -6.92 7.45 9.26
N LYS A 84 -6.32 8.30 8.44
CA LYS A 84 -6.17 9.73 8.76
C LYS A 84 -7.51 10.44 8.98
N ALA A 85 -8.51 10.17 8.15
CA ALA A 85 -9.85 10.71 8.31
C ALA A 85 -10.55 10.21 9.59
N ALA A 86 -10.21 9.00 10.05
CA ALA A 86 -10.68 8.44 11.32
C ALA A 86 -9.89 8.92 12.55
N GLY A 87 -8.88 9.77 12.37
CA GLY A 87 -8.04 10.27 13.46
C GLY A 87 -6.91 9.33 13.89
N GLU A 88 -6.67 8.27 13.14
CA GLU A 88 -5.60 7.32 13.43
C GLU A 88 -4.26 7.82 12.88
N ASP A 89 -3.23 7.80 13.70
CA ASP A 89 -1.91 8.35 13.36
C ASP A 89 -0.74 7.38 13.60
N PHE A 90 -0.99 6.09 13.45
CA PHE A 90 0.04 5.06 13.64
C PHE A 90 0.85 4.75 12.36
N ILE A 91 0.44 5.26 11.20
CA ILE A 91 1.19 5.10 9.95
C ILE A 91 2.10 6.31 9.74
N THR A 92 3.40 6.08 9.79
CA THR A 92 4.41 7.10 9.52
C THR A 92 4.94 6.95 8.10
N LEU A 93 4.72 7.97 7.27
CA LEU A 93 5.29 7.98 5.92
C LEU A 93 6.80 8.29 6.02
N LYS A 94 7.61 7.47 5.35
CA LYS A 94 9.05 7.71 5.24
C LYS A 94 9.35 9.00 4.47
N ASN A 95 8.56 9.30 3.46
CA ASN A 95 8.61 10.57 2.76
C ASN A 95 7.93 11.65 3.59
N LYS A 96 8.71 12.61 4.09
CA LYS A 96 8.22 13.78 4.84
C LYS A 96 7.65 14.88 3.94
N GLY A 97 7.59 14.66 2.64
CA GLY A 97 6.97 15.57 1.70
C GLY A 97 5.46 15.69 1.89
N LYS A 98 4.87 16.57 1.13
CA LYS A 98 3.41 16.74 1.11
C LYS A 98 2.75 15.45 0.62
N PHE A 99 1.70 15.02 1.31
CA PHE A 99 0.90 13.87 0.90
C PHE A 99 -0.15 14.33 -0.11
N PRO A 100 -0.31 13.64 -1.27
CA PRO A 100 -1.31 14.02 -2.26
C PRO A 100 -2.72 13.81 -1.73
N LEU A 101 -3.55 14.83 -1.82
CA LEU A 101 -4.95 14.85 -1.37
C LEU A 101 -5.91 14.37 -2.47
N ARG A 102 -5.44 14.37 -3.70
CA ARG A 102 -6.18 13.96 -4.90
C ARG A 102 -5.23 13.52 -6.01
N PHE A 103 -5.76 12.88 -7.02
CA PHE A 103 -5.00 12.59 -8.24
C PHE A 103 -4.83 13.84 -9.11
N ILE A 104 -3.75 13.87 -9.86
CA ILE A 104 -3.53 14.88 -10.91
C ILE A 104 -4.46 14.60 -12.10
N TYR A 105 -4.89 15.63 -12.80
CA TYR A 105 -5.54 15.48 -14.09
C TYR A 105 -4.58 14.87 -15.12
N GLY A 106 -5.11 14.08 -16.04
CA GLY A 106 -4.32 13.51 -17.13
C GLY A 106 -3.62 14.60 -17.93
N SER A 107 -2.42 14.31 -18.43
CA SER A 107 -1.65 15.28 -19.21
C SER A 107 -2.39 15.75 -20.47
N GLY A 108 -3.16 14.86 -21.11
CA GLY A 108 -4.00 15.20 -22.25
C GLY A 108 -5.06 16.25 -21.92
N ASP A 109 -5.73 16.09 -20.77
CA ASP A 109 -6.73 17.06 -20.33
C ASP A 109 -6.09 18.40 -19.95
N ALA A 110 -4.97 18.36 -19.25
CA ALA A 110 -4.25 19.56 -18.83
C ALA A 110 -3.68 20.38 -20.00
N THR A 111 -3.35 19.72 -21.13
CA THR A 111 -2.81 20.38 -22.32
C THR A 111 -3.88 20.81 -23.31
N ALA A 112 -4.94 20.02 -23.46
CA ALA A 112 -5.97 20.27 -24.47
C ALA A 112 -7.13 21.14 -23.97
N ASN A 113 -7.36 21.17 -22.65
CA ASN A 113 -8.48 21.91 -22.05
C ASN A 113 -7.98 23.12 -21.27
N ASN A 114 -8.12 24.31 -21.85
CA ASN A 114 -7.70 25.57 -21.23
C ASN A 114 -8.39 25.84 -19.88
N ASN A 115 -9.64 25.41 -19.72
CA ASN A 115 -10.37 25.58 -18.44
C ASN A 115 -9.71 24.82 -17.29
N ILE A 116 -9.16 23.63 -17.57
CA ILE A 116 -8.42 22.85 -16.57
C ILE A 116 -7.09 23.54 -16.26
N LYS A 117 -6.38 24.00 -17.26
CA LYS A 117 -5.11 24.70 -17.09
C LYS A 117 -5.27 25.98 -16.22
N GLU A 118 -6.29 26.77 -16.47
CA GLU A 118 -6.60 27.96 -15.71
C GLU A 118 -7.02 27.63 -14.26
N ALA A 119 -7.79 26.54 -14.08
CA ALA A 119 -8.32 26.16 -12.77
C ALA A 119 -7.27 25.53 -11.85
N VAL A 120 -6.28 24.81 -12.37
CA VAL A 120 -5.38 23.94 -11.57
C VAL A 120 -3.89 24.30 -11.67
N GLY A 121 -3.53 25.18 -12.59
CA GLY A 121 -2.16 25.70 -12.70
C GLY A 121 -1.09 24.62 -12.90
N ASP A 122 -0.05 24.65 -12.09
CA ASP A 122 1.18 23.85 -12.22
C ASP A 122 1.12 22.46 -11.56
N GLY A 123 -0.05 22.04 -11.10
CA GLY A 123 -0.22 20.73 -10.43
C GLY A 123 0.01 20.74 -8.92
N GLN A 124 0.37 21.87 -8.29
CA GLN A 124 0.52 21.96 -6.82
C GLN A 124 -0.81 21.79 -6.07
N TYR A 125 -1.93 22.00 -6.74
CA TYR A 125 -3.28 21.76 -6.20
C TYR A 125 -3.46 20.33 -5.64
N VAL A 126 -2.72 19.37 -6.14
CA VAL A 126 -2.73 17.98 -5.65
C VAL A 126 -2.45 17.90 -4.15
N TYR A 127 -1.64 18.82 -3.63
CA TYR A 127 -1.21 18.84 -2.23
C TYR A 127 -1.95 19.84 -1.35
N SER A 128 -2.78 20.70 -1.93
CA SER A 128 -3.46 21.78 -1.21
C SER A 128 -4.98 21.72 -1.31
N GLU A 129 -5.51 21.11 -2.36
CA GLU A 129 -6.96 21.10 -2.63
C GLU A 129 -7.53 19.69 -2.50
N PRO A 130 -8.20 19.35 -1.39
CA PRO A 130 -8.91 18.08 -1.29
C PRO A 130 -10.08 18.01 -2.26
N VAL A 131 -10.49 16.81 -2.62
CA VAL A 131 -11.71 16.58 -3.41
C VAL A 131 -12.95 16.91 -2.58
N TRP A 132 -14.09 17.20 -3.24
CA TRP A 132 -15.31 17.65 -2.59
C TRP A 132 -15.81 16.71 -1.47
N TRP A 133 -15.75 15.39 -1.65
CA TRP A 133 -16.16 14.44 -0.61
C TRP A 133 -15.19 14.35 0.59
N ALA A 134 -14.00 14.94 0.47
CA ALA A 134 -13.02 15.09 1.55
C ALA A 134 -12.99 16.53 2.12
N GLY A 135 -14.06 17.28 1.91
CA GLY A 135 -14.20 18.64 2.41
C GLY A 135 -13.66 19.73 1.49
N GLY A 136 -13.29 19.40 0.27
CA GLY A 136 -12.89 20.37 -0.74
C GLY A 136 -14.06 21.05 -1.43
N SER A 137 -13.77 22.14 -2.13
CA SER A 137 -14.77 22.94 -2.87
C SER A 137 -14.89 22.53 -4.36
N ARG A 138 -14.07 21.63 -4.85
CA ARG A 138 -14.03 21.15 -6.25
C ARG A 138 -14.06 19.64 -6.33
#